data_058646824e4f91e6f9658ab7032e65ed
#
_entry.id   058646824e4f91e6f9658ab7032e65ed
#
_cell.length_a   1.000
_cell.length_b   1.000
_cell.length_c   1.000
_cell.angle_alpha   90.00
_cell.angle_beta   90.00
_cell.angle_gamma   90.00
#
_symmetry.space_group_name_H-M   'P 1'
#
loop_
_entity.id
_entity.type
_entity.pdbx_description
1 polymer ?
#
loop_
_entity_poly.entity_id
_entity_poly.type
_entity_poly.pdbx_seq_one_letter_code
_entity_poly.pdbx_strand_id
1 'polypeptide(L)'
;EKPLGGRLFTASYFHGRDGMSGVSFIEGNPYPATKSSVLFGSRPANLPADECILDILRRHPPHTVRIAAVAPLSNLASAYLKDPETFCRVGSISVMGGALDVPGNTSPTAEFNFFADPWAAKVLLEDAVHDGRPLPIQLLPLDTTSRHTVPYELLVLDESSELYKTNYLFRLISLFLRKPRAVTNSFAPKGVSFDAAKYDLFEAHDPLAVAHAIFCTDTKLWSCTSRPFLIETEGRLTRGFCVVDRRQHGEEYGGRNKADVEAARGPQDEHALPTTTTTPSKRKADADDGEQGAKEQKNRDAPLPLPHIDVVTQTPGSAWFEDLMLGRLGLKNVNAPSSSTPS
;
A
#
# COMPACT_ATOMS: atom_id res chain seq x y z
N GLU A 1 -13.20 1.74 7.84
CA GLU A 1 -12.73 2.43 9.05
C GLU A 1 -12.47 3.91 8.78
N LYS A 2 -12.39 4.71 9.85
CA LYS A 2 -11.93 6.08 9.74
C LYS A 2 -10.40 6.09 9.72
N PRO A 3 -9.76 7.04 8.99
CA PRO A 3 -8.31 7.22 9.07
C PRO A 3 -7.85 7.44 10.50
N LEU A 4 -6.70 6.89 10.90
CA LEU A 4 -6.16 7.05 12.27
C LEU A 4 -5.90 8.52 12.59
N GLY A 5 -5.47 9.33 11.60
CA GLY A 5 -5.34 10.78 11.73
C GLY A 5 -6.68 11.55 11.69
N GLY A 6 -7.82 10.88 11.69
CA GLY A 6 -9.16 11.46 11.81
C GLY A 6 -9.69 12.20 10.57
N ARG A 7 -8.85 12.54 9.59
CA ARG A 7 -9.25 13.30 8.40
C ARG A 7 -9.43 12.38 7.20
N LEU A 8 -10.62 12.37 6.61
CA LEU A 8 -10.92 11.60 5.42
C LEU A 8 -10.49 12.36 4.14
N PHE A 9 -9.73 11.70 3.29
CA PHE A 9 -9.40 12.15 1.95
C PHE A 9 -10.03 11.22 0.91
N THR A 10 -10.40 11.76 -0.24
CA THR A 10 -11.02 11.00 -1.34
C THR A 10 -10.37 11.35 -2.66
N ALA A 11 -10.23 10.39 -3.55
CA ALA A 11 -9.75 10.59 -4.92
C ALA A 11 -10.90 10.83 -5.91
N SER A 12 -11.96 11.52 -5.48
CA SER A 12 -13.17 11.73 -6.29
C SER A 12 -12.92 12.51 -7.58
N TYR A 13 -11.86 13.32 -7.63
CA TYR A 13 -11.46 14.00 -8.85
C TYR A 13 -11.02 13.01 -9.94
N PHE A 14 -10.40 11.90 -9.54
CA PHE A 14 -9.87 10.87 -10.43
C PHE A 14 -10.88 9.76 -10.71
N HIS A 15 -11.46 9.18 -9.64
CA HIS A 15 -12.36 8.01 -9.73
C HIS A 15 -13.85 8.35 -9.77
N GLY A 16 -14.25 9.63 -9.66
CA GLY A 16 -15.66 10.01 -9.50
C GLY A 16 -16.14 9.98 -8.05
N ARG A 17 -17.33 10.58 -7.81
CA ARG A 17 -17.89 10.71 -6.44
C ARG A 17 -18.25 9.36 -5.81
N ASP A 18 -18.57 8.38 -6.63
CA ASP A 18 -18.89 7.01 -6.23
C ASP A 18 -17.67 6.07 -6.25
N GLY A 19 -16.48 6.58 -6.61
CA GLY A 19 -15.28 5.77 -6.80
C GLY A 19 -15.28 4.90 -8.08
N MET A 20 -16.32 5.03 -8.93
CA MET A 20 -16.58 4.16 -10.08
C MET A 20 -16.93 4.95 -11.35
N SER A 21 -16.33 6.12 -11.53
CA SER A 21 -16.58 7.01 -12.68
C SER A 21 -18.03 7.45 -12.85
N GLY A 22 -18.84 7.44 -11.79
CA GLY A 22 -20.24 7.82 -11.82
C GLY A 22 -21.20 6.69 -12.24
N VAL A 23 -20.72 5.45 -12.34
CA VAL A 23 -21.53 4.29 -12.77
C VAL A 23 -22.75 4.08 -11.89
N SER A 24 -22.67 4.33 -10.59
CA SER A 24 -23.79 4.20 -9.66
C SER A 24 -24.93 5.20 -9.91
N PHE A 25 -24.69 6.28 -10.68
CA PHE A 25 -25.66 7.32 -11.00
C PHE A 25 -26.26 7.18 -12.41
N ILE A 26 -25.87 6.15 -13.18
CA ILE A 26 -26.43 5.91 -14.51
C ILE A 26 -27.85 5.38 -14.34
N GLU A 27 -28.81 6.03 -15.01
CA GLU A 27 -30.20 5.57 -15.05
C GLU A 27 -30.28 4.20 -15.70
N GLY A 28 -31.02 3.28 -15.06
CA GLY A 28 -31.04 1.87 -15.51
C GLY A 28 -29.73 1.13 -15.26
N ASN A 29 -28.91 1.61 -14.33
CA ASN A 29 -27.63 1.00 -13.97
C ASN A 29 -27.73 -0.55 -13.89
N PRO A 30 -27.02 -1.29 -14.77
CA PRO A 30 -27.00 -2.73 -14.71
C PRO A 30 -26.21 -3.28 -13.52
N TYR A 31 -25.55 -2.39 -12.76
CA TYR A 31 -24.72 -2.70 -11.61
C TYR A 31 -25.24 -2.00 -10.34
N PRO A 32 -26.48 -2.22 -9.93
CA PRO A 32 -27.01 -1.58 -8.73
C PRO A 32 -26.15 -2.02 -7.52
N ALA A 33 -25.84 -1.07 -6.64
CA ALA A 33 -25.22 -1.38 -5.36
C ALA A 33 -26.23 -2.21 -4.54
N THR A 34 -26.16 -3.52 -4.64
CA THR A 34 -26.99 -4.40 -3.84
C THR A 34 -26.42 -4.51 -2.44
N LYS A 35 -27.23 -4.32 -1.42
CA LYS A 35 -26.82 -4.49 0.00
C LYS A 35 -26.45 -5.94 0.33
N SER A 36 -26.75 -6.87 -0.57
CA SER A 36 -26.45 -8.30 -0.45
C SER A 36 -25.60 -8.71 -1.63
N SER A 37 -24.29 -8.72 -1.48
CA SER A 37 -23.43 -9.29 -2.49
C SER A 37 -23.21 -10.76 -2.18
N VAL A 38 -23.49 -11.61 -3.16
CA VAL A 38 -23.15 -13.04 -3.16
C VAL A 38 -21.63 -13.26 -2.94
N LEU A 39 -20.83 -12.22 -3.23
CA LEU A 39 -19.38 -12.24 -3.08
C LEU A 39 -18.90 -12.30 -1.61
N PHE A 40 -19.71 -11.85 -0.66
CA PHE A 40 -19.32 -11.81 0.76
C PHE A 40 -19.89 -12.98 1.59
N GLY A 41 -20.61 -13.89 0.97
CA GLY A 41 -21.21 -15.04 1.66
C GLY A 41 -22.18 -14.64 2.77
N SER A 42 -22.40 -15.54 3.74
CA SER A 42 -23.30 -15.35 4.89
C SER A 42 -22.71 -14.49 6.02
N ARG A 43 -21.78 -13.59 5.73
CA ARG A 43 -21.22 -12.70 6.75
C ARG A 43 -22.25 -11.64 7.16
N PRO A 44 -22.30 -11.26 8.46
CA PRO A 44 -23.12 -10.14 8.88
C PRO A 44 -22.76 -8.90 8.05
N ALA A 45 -23.78 -8.26 7.47
CA ALA A 45 -23.61 -7.05 6.64
C ALA A 45 -22.96 -5.87 7.38
N ASN A 46 -22.82 -5.96 8.70
CA ASN A 46 -22.32 -4.91 9.59
C ASN A 46 -21.01 -5.26 10.29
N LEU A 47 -20.31 -6.33 9.88
CA LEU A 47 -19.02 -6.64 10.50
C LEU A 47 -17.98 -5.59 10.06
N PRO A 48 -17.35 -4.85 11.00
CA PRO A 48 -16.27 -3.92 10.69
C PRO A 48 -15.14 -4.61 9.90
N ALA A 49 -14.45 -3.86 9.05
CA ALA A 49 -13.42 -4.43 8.17
C ALA A 49 -12.26 -5.06 8.95
N ASP A 50 -11.83 -4.42 10.04
CA ASP A 50 -10.80 -4.92 10.95
C ASP A 50 -11.19 -6.26 11.58
N GLU A 51 -12.44 -6.39 12.05
CA GLU A 51 -12.96 -7.66 12.58
C GLU A 51 -13.04 -8.74 11.49
N CYS A 52 -13.41 -8.34 10.27
CA CYS A 52 -13.44 -9.27 9.14
C CYS A 52 -12.04 -9.83 8.83
N ILE A 53 -11.01 -8.98 8.87
CA ILE A 53 -9.62 -9.37 8.67
C ILE A 53 -9.20 -10.35 9.77
N LEU A 54 -9.43 -10.00 11.03
CA LEU A 54 -9.07 -10.84 12.18
C LEU A 54 -9.82 -12.18 12.15
N ASP A 55 -11.10 -12.18 11.81
CA ASP A 55 -11.90 -13.41 11.68
C ASP A 55 -11.33 -14.36 10.60
N ILE A 56 -10.92 -13.82 9.43
CA ILE A 56 -10.26 -14.62 8.40
C ILE A 56 -8.95 -15.22 8.93
N LEU A 57 -8.12 -14.41 9.59
CA LEU A 57 -6.84 -14.87 10.11
C LEU A 57 -6.99 -15.94 11.20
N ARG A 58 -8.06 -15.88 12.01
CA ARG A 58 -8.36 -16.92 13.01
C ARG A 58 -8.78 -18.25 12.39
N ARG A 59 -9.56 -18.21 11.30
CA ARG A 59 -10.11 -19.41 10.65
C ARG A 59 -9.10 -20.18 9.81
N HIS A 60 -8.04 -19.53 9.35
CA HIS A 60 -7.03 -20.15 8.51
C HIS A 60 -5.77 -20.52 9.31
N PRO A 61 -5.01 -21.53 8.87
CA PRO A 61 -3.73 -21.86 9.51
C PRO A 61 -2.79 -20.62 9.49
N PRO A 62 -1.93 -20.48 10.52
CA PRO A 62 -0.99 -19.36 10.56
C PRO A 62 -0.14 -19.30 9.29
N HIS A 63 0.15 -18.09 8.85
CA HIS A 63 1.01 -17.77 7.70
C HIS A 63 0.54 -18.30 6.32
N THR A 64 -0.75 -18.68 6.21
CA THR A 64 -1.31 -19.13 4.93
C THR A 64 -2.13 -18.05 4.19
N VAL A 65 -2.61 -17.02 4.90
CA VAL A 65 -3.37 -15.92 4.32
C VAL A 65 -2.42 -14.86 3.79
N ARG A 66 -2.60 -14.48 2.53
CA ARG A 66 -1.91 -13.36 1.90
C ARG A 66 -2.87 -12.19 1.70
N ILE A 67 -2.40 -10.98 1.95
CA ILE A 67 -3.19 -9.76 1.81
C ILE A 67 -2.61 -8.90 0.69
N ALA A 68 -3.43 -8.51 -0.28
CA ALA A 68 -3.13 -7.42 -1.20
C ALA A 68 -3.80 -6.15 -0.67
N ALA A 69 -3.00 -5.21 -0.17
CA ALA A 69 -3.47 -3.94 0.34
C ALA A 69 -3.34 -2.88 -0.76
N VAL A 70 -4.46 -2.51 -1.35
CA VAL A 70 -4.56 -1.61 -2.52
C VAL A 70 -5.35 -0.34 -2.21
N ALA A 71 -5.38 0.04 -0.95
CA ALA A 71 -6.07 1.23 -0.42
C ALA A 71 -5.31 1.74 0.81
N PRO A 72 -5.68 2.90 1.38
CA PRO A 72 -5.11 3.37 2.64
C PRO A 72 -5.15 2.28 3.71
N LEU A 73 -4.09 2.17 4.49
CA LEU A 73 -3.84 1.03 5.39
C LEU A 73 -4.69 1.04 6.68
N SER A 74 -5.66 1.95 6.80
CA SER A 74 -6.48 2.18 8.00
C SER A 74 -7.09 0.89 8.56
N ASN A 75 -7.66 0.03 7.69
CA ASN A 75 -8.31 -1.20 8.11
C ASN A 75 -7.31 -2.24 8.66
N LEU A 76 -6.15 -2.33 8.06
CA LEU A 76 -5.08 -3.24 8.49
C LEU A 76 -4.46 -2.74 9.80
N ALA A 77 -4.19 -1.45 9.91
CA ALA A 77 -3.67 -0.85 11.13
C ALA A 77 -4.65 -0.99 12.30
N SER A 78 -5.96 -0.76 12.06
CA SER A 78 -7.01 -0.99 13.06
C SER A 78 -7.04 -2.46 13.52
N ALA A 79 -6.95 -3.41 12.59
CA ALA A 79 -6.91 -4.84 12.93
C ALA A 79 -5.66 -5.20 13.75
N TYR A 80 -4.48 -4.69 13.36
CA TYR A 80 -3.25 -4.91 14.11
C TYR A 80 -3.33 -4.32 15.52
N LEU A 81 -3.75 -3.08 15.67
CA LEU A 81 -3.86 -2.42 16.98
C LEU A 81 -4.87 -3.10 17.91
N LYS A 82 -5.91 -3.71 17.34
CA LYS A 82 -6.97 -4.38 18.08
C LYS A 82 -6.58 -5.76 18.61
N ASP A 83 -5.88 -6.54 17.79
CA ASP A 83 -5.44 -7.90 18.13
C ASP A 83 -4.14 -8.22 17.36
N PRO A 84 -2.98 -7.74 17.88
CA PRO A 84 -1.69 -7.93 17.24
C PRO A 84 -1.33 -9.41 17.08
N GLU A 85 -1.65 -10.24 18.06
CA GLU A 85 -1.35 -11.68 18.06
C GLU A 85 -2.06 -12.39 16.89
N THR A 86 -3.36 -12.15 16.75
CA THR A 86 -4.12 -12.68 15.61
C THR A 86 -3.63 -12.09 14.28
N PHE A 87 -3.37 -10.77 14.23
CA PHE A 87 -2.94 -10.13 12.99
C PHE A 87 -1.62 -10.68 12.48
N CYS A 88 -0.67 -10.95 13.37
CA CYS A 88 0.65 -11.50 13.04
C CYS A 88 0.61 -12.94 12.52
N ARG A 89 -0.56 -13.59 12.50
CA ARG A 89 -0.76 -14.87 11.78
C ARG A 89 -0.79 -14.71 10.26
N VAL A 90 -0.76 -13.48 9.74
CA VAL A 90 -0.69 -13.22 8.29
C VAL A 90 0.58 -13.82 7.68
N GLY A 91 0.47 -14.37 6.48
CA GLY A 91 1.61 -14.97 5.75
C GLY A 91 2.44 -13.91 5.02
N SER A 92 1.80 -12.97 4.35
CA SER A 92 2.44 -11.83 3.70
C SER A 92 1.44 -10.73 3.40
N ILE A 93 1.92 -9.49 3.30
CA ILE A 93 1.13 -8.32 2.93
C ILE A 93 1.83 -7.61 1.77
N SER A 94 1.23 -7.63 0.58
CA SER A 94 1.68 -6.85 -0.57
C SER A 94 0.98 -5.50 -0.54
N VAL A 95 1.71 -4.43 -0.28
CA VAL A 95 1.17 -3.08 -0.12
C VAL A 95 1.45 -2.25 -1.37
N MET A 96 0.40 -1.78 -2.06
CA MET A 96 0.52 -0.68 -3.00
C MET A 96 0.46 0.63 -2.23
N GLY A 97 1.54 1.41 -2.26
CA GLY A 97 1.60 2.71 -1.58
C GLY A 97 2.98 3.31 -1.52
N GLY A 98 3.02 4.60 -1.25
CA GLY A 98 4.26 5.35 -1.11
C GLY A 98 4.95 5.71 -2.42
N ALA A 99 5.88 6.66 -2.30
CA ALA A 99 6.80 7.07 -3.34
C ALA A 99 8.14 7.37 -2.65
N LEU A 100 9.22 6.70 -3.09
CA LEU A 100 10.52 6.83 -2.44
C LEU A 100 11.45 7.75 -3.23
N ASP A 101 11.72 7.42 -4.51
CA ASP A 101 12.67 8.11 -5.36
C ASP A 101 11.99 8.84 -6.54
N VAL A 102 10.66 8.75 -6.62
CA VAL A 102 9.82 9.40 -7.63
C VAL A 102 8.86 10.40 -6.98
N PRO A 103 8.31 11.37 -7.74
CA PRO A 103 7.26 12.25 -7.23
C PRO A 103 6.02 11.46 -6.78
N GLY A 104 5.23 12.08 -5.89
CA GLY A 104 3.91 11.56 -5.54
C GLY A 104 2.87 11.76 -6.66
N ASN A 105 1.74 11.08 -6.55
CA ASN A 105 0.61 11.22 -7.46
C ASN A 105 -0.55 12.06 -6.89
N THR A 106 -0.52 12.34 -5.58
CA THR A 106 -1.56 13.14 -4.88
C THR A 106 -1.04 14.49 -4.44
N SER A 107 0.19 14.54 -3.99
CA SER A 107 0.96 15.77 -3.77
C SER A 107 2.32 15.62 -4.46
N PRO A 108 3.12 16.69 -4.57
CA PRO A 108 4.46 16.57 -5.13
C PRO A 108 5.36 15.54 -4.44
N THR A 109 5.03 15.18 -3.18
CA THR A 109 5.86 14.34 -2.33
C THR A 109 5.23 13.00 -1.95
N ALA A 110 3.91 12.84 -2.09
CA ALA A 110 3.23 11.68 -1.54
C ALA A 110 2.29 10.98 -2.51
N GLU A 111 2.29 9.65 -2.42
CA GLU A 111 1.31 8.77 -3.02
C GLU A 111 0.01 8.79 -2.22
N PHE A 112 -1.13 8.54 -2.88
CA PHE A 112 -2.47 8.72 -2.32
C PHE A 112 -2.74 7.88 -1.07
N ASN A 113 -2.40 6.61 -1.06
CA ASN A 113 -2.72 5.71 0.06
C ASN A 113 -2.01 6.14 1.34
N PHE A 114 -0.74 6.53 1.22
CA PHE A 114 0.05 7.04 2.35
C PHE A 114 -0.36 8.47 2.72
N PHE A 115 -0.71 9.30 1.74
CA PHE A 115 -1.23 10.64 2.00
C PHE A 115 -2.57 10.60 2.75
N ALA A 116 -3.46 9.68 2.38
CA ALA A 116 -4.80 9.58 2.96
C ALA A 116 -4.76 9.16 4.43
N ASP A 117 -3.90 8.20 4.79
CA ASP A 117 -3.71 7.78 6.18
C ASP A 117 -2.25 7.44 6.49
N PRO A 118 -1.38 8.46 6.66
CA PRO A 118 0.03 8.23 6.95
C PRO A 118 0.25 7.62 8.34
N TRP A 119 -0.66 7.83 9.29
CA TRP A 119 -0.59 7.20 10.59
C TRP A 119 -0.75 5.68 10.50
N ALA A 120 -1.67 5.20 9.67
CA ALA A 120 -1.83 3.77 9.44
C ALA A 120 -0.60 3.15 8.74
N ALA A 121 -0.01 3.87 7.79
CA ALA A 121 1.24 3.47 7.15
C ALA A 121 2.38 3.39 8.18
N LYS A 122 2.52 4.41 9.03
CA LYS A 122 3.51 4.43 10.11
C LYS A 122 3.34 3.25 11.06
N VAL A 123 2.12 3.03 11.57
CA VAL A 123 1.84 1.91 12.50
C VAL A 123 2.30 0.58 11.94
N LEU A 124 2.00 0.29 10.67
CA LEU A 124 2.30 -1.03 10.09
C LEU A 124 3.75 -1.17 9.61
N LEU A 125 4.36 -0.09 9.13
CA LEU A 125 5.68 -0.14 8.51
C LEU A 125 6.80 0.21 9.49
N GLU A 126 6.53 1.05 10.48
CA GLU A 126 7.54 1.51 11.43
C GLU A 126 7.37 0.90 12.82
N ASP A 127 6.14 0.89 13.35
CA ASP A 127 5.88 0.60 14.76
C ASP A 127 5.53 -0.87 15.01
N ALA A 128 4.99 -1.57 13.99
CA ALA A 128 4.50 -2.93 14.15
C ALA A 128 5.64 -3.96 14.20
N VAL A 129 5.81 -4.55 15.37
CA VAL A 129 6.81 -5.60 15.63
C VAL A 129 6.15 -6.77 16.34
N HIS A 130 6.44 -7.99 15.92
CA HIS A 130 6.02 -9.23 16.58
C HIS A 130 7.23 -10.15 16.78
N ASP A 131 7.44 -10.59 18.00
CA ASP A 131 8.62 -11.40 18.38
C ASP A 131 9.95 -10.77 17.95
N GLY A 132 10.06 -9.44 18.04
CA GLY A 132 11.26 -8.71 17.65
C GLY A 132 11.48 -8.58 16.15
N ARG A 133 10.48 -8.93 15.33
CA ARG A 133 10.55 -8.86 13.86
C ARG A 133 9.44 -7.95 13.30
N PRO A 134 9.72 -7.20 12.22
CA PRO A 134 8.68 -6.46 11.53
C PRO A 134 7.65 -7.39 10.89
N LEU A 135 6.47 -6.87 10.57
CA LEU A 135 5.45 -7.59 9.81
C LEU A 135 5.98 -8.03 8.44
N PRO A 136 5.48 -9.14 7.87
CA PRO A 136 5.91 -9.63 6.55
C PRO A 136 5.29 -8.76 5.42
N ILE A 137 5.67 -7.48 5.39
CA ILE A 137 5.19 -6.49 4.41
C ILE A 137 6.19 -6.37 3.27
N GLN A 138 5.66 -6.39 2.05
CA GLN A 138 6.39 -6.11 0.81
C GLN A 138 5.73 -4.93 0.11
N LEU A 139 6.47 -3.83 0.00
CA LEU A 139 5.97 -2.56 -0.52
C LEU A 139 6.17 -2.46 -2.03
N LEU A 140 5.11 -2.10 -2.75
CA LEU A 140 5.12 -1.76 -4.17
C LEU A 140 4.83 -0.27 -4.31
N PRO A 141 5.86 0.60 -4.23
CA PRO A 141 5.68 2.04 -4.35
C PRO A 141 5.50 2.47 -5.80
N LEU A 142 5.20 3.75 -6.03
CA LEU A 142 5.13 4.33 -7.38
C LEU A 142 6.38 4.07 -8.19
N ASP A 143 7.56 4.03 -7.56
CA ASP A 143 8.85 3.68 -8.16
C ASP A 143 8.81 2.37 -8.95
N THR A 144 8.00 1.43 -8.48
CA THR A 144 7.82 0.11 -9.09
C THR A 144 6.60 0.07 -9.99
N THR A 145 5.47 0.59 -9.49
CA THR A 145 4.17 0.37 -10.14
C THR A 145 3.97 1.26 -11.37
N SER A 146 4.49 2.50 -11.41
CA SER A 146 4.34 3.40 -12.56
C SER A 146 5.03 2.90 -13.83
N ARG A 147 5.89 1.91 -13.71
CA ARG A 147 6.55 1.27 -14.88
C ARG A 147 5.70 0.19 -15.54
N HIS A 148 4.54 -0.16 -14.96
CA HIS A 148 3.66 -1.22 -15.44
C HIS A 148 2.38 -0.60 -15.99
N THR A 149 2.39 -0.35 -17.28
CA THR A 149 1.29 0.32 -17.98
C THR A 149 0.59 -0.62 -18.94
N VAL A 150 -0.68 -0.35 -19.19
CA VAL A 150 -1.49 -1.02 -20.21
C VAL A 150 -2.19 0.08 -21.03
N PRO A 151 -2.17 0.02 -22.35
CA PRO A 151 -2.91 0.99 -23.17
C PRO A 151 -4.39 1.02 -22.82
N TYR A 152 -4.93 2.22 -22.56
CA TYR A 152 -6.35 2.36 -22.23
C TYR A 152 -7.26 1.86 -23.35
N GLU A 153 -6.84 1.93 -24.60
CA GLU A 153 -7.62 1.42 -25.75
C GLU A 153 -7.94 -0.07 -25.64
N LEU A 154 -7.09 -0.86 -24.94
CA LEU A 154 -7.34 -2.30 -24.71
C LEU A 154 -8.35 -2.55 -23.57
N LEU A 155 -8.58 -1.58 -22.70
CA LEU A 155 -9.41 -1.71 -21.51
C LEU A 155 -10.72 -0.92 -21.60
N VAL A 156 -10.71 0.22 -22.29
CA VAL A 156 -11.87 1.12 -22.44
C VAL A 156 -12.39 0.99 -23.87
N LEU A 157 -13.31 0.07 -24.03
CA LEU A 157 -13.89 -0.25 -25.32
C LEU A 157 -15.01 0.73 -25.70
N ASP A 158 -15.18 0.93 -27.01
CA ASP A 158 -16.33 1.66 -27.56
C ASP A 158 -17.63 0.87 -27.36
N GLU A 159 -18.73 1.55 -27.14
CA GLU A 159 -20.06 0.95 -26.92
C GLU A 159 -20.60 0.19 -28.13
N SER A 160 -20.11 0.51 -29.33
CA SER A 160 -20.44 -0.22 -30.54
C SER A 160 -19.76 -1.59 -30.65
N SER A 161 -18.66 -1.79 -29.90
CA SER A 161 -17.89 -3.04 -29.91
C SER A 161 -18.72 -4.22 -29.45
N GLU A 162 -18.64 -5.34 -30.14
CA GLU A 162 -19.32 -6.59 -29.78
C GLU A 162 -18.83 -7.09 -28.40
N LEU A 163 -17.56 -6.93 -28.07
CA LEU A 163 -17.00 -7.32 -26.78
C LEU A 163 -17.59 -6.48 -25.64
N TYR A 164 -17.78 -5.17 -25.84
CA TYR A 164 -18.46 -4.31 -24.87
C TYR A 164 -19.91 -4.74 -24.64
N LYS A 165 -20.64 -5.10 -25.72
CA LYS A 165 -22.05 -5.50 -25.63
C LYS A 165 -22.26 -6.86 -24.99
N THR A 166 -21.39 -7.81 -25.28
CA THR A 166 -21.57 -9.22 -24.89
C THR A 166 -20.83 -9.62 -23.63
N ASN A 167 -19.73 -8.94 -23.29
CA ASN A 167 -18.92 -9.26 -22.12
C ASN A 167 -19.15 -8.27 -20.99
N TYR A 168 -19.78 -8.75 -19.91
CA TYR A 168 -20.08 -7.96 -18.72
C TYR A 168 -18.86 -7.33 -18.10
N LEU A 169 -17.74 -8.08 -17.97
CA LEU A 169 -16.52 -7.59 -17.32
C LEU A 169 -15.87 -6.43 -18.10
N PHE A 170 -15.80 -6.55 -19.43
CA PHE A 170 -15.27 -5.48 -20.27
C PHE A 170 -16.12 -4.23 -20.24
N ARG A 171 -17.43 -4.39 -20.26
CA ARG A 171 -18.33 -3.26 -20.12
C ARG A 171 -18.11 -2.55 -18.78
N LEU A 172 -17.99 -3.31 -17.69
CA LEU A 172 -17.74 -2.77 -16.36
C LEU A 172 -16.40 -2.04 -16.27
N ILE A 173 -15.31 -2.64 -16.75
CA ILE A 173 -13.98 -2.05 -16.77
C ILE A 173 -13.97 -0.77 -17.62
N SER A 174 -14.59 -0.81 -18.80
CA SER A 174 -14.69 0.37 -19.68
C SER A 174 -15.41 1.52 -18.96
N LEU A 175 -16.48 1.26 -18.25
CA LEU A 175 -17.22 2.26 -17.48
C LEU A 175 -16.38 2.82 -16.34
N PHE A 176 -15.67 1.98 -15.58
CA PHE A 176 -14.84 2.43 -14.45
C PHE A 176 -13.66 3.27 -14.90
N LEU A 177 -13.04 2.92 -16.02
CA LEU A 177 -11.82 3.55 -16.48
C LEU A 177 -12.04 4.79 -17.35
N ARG A 178 -13.27 5.13 -17.72
CA ARG A 178 -13.58 6.33 -18.55
C ARG A 178 -13.07 7.62 -17.93
N LYS A 179 -13.37 7.83 -16.64
CA LYS A 179 -12.94 9.05 -15.96
C LYS A 179 -11.45 9.05 -15.68
N PRO A 180 -10.83 8.00 -15.13
CA PRO A 180 -9.38 7.90 -15.02
C PRO A 180 -8.66 8.20 -16.34
N ARG A 181 -9.08 7.59 -17.46
CA ARG A 181 -8.53 7.86 -18.80
C ARG A 181 -8.63 9.34 -19.18
N ALA A 182 -9.79 9.96 -18.98
CA ALA A 182 -9.98 11.38 -19.30
C ALA A 182 -9.08 12.28 -18.45
N VAL A 183 -8.90 11.97 -17.17
CA VAL A 183 -8.01 12.71 -16.27
C VAL A 183 -6.54 12.52 -16.70
N THR A 184 -6.10 11.30 -16.90
CA THR A 184 -4.72 10.99 -17.34
C THR A 184 -4.40 11.71 -18.66
N ASN A 185 -5.30 11.63 -19.64
CA ASN A 185 -5.11 12.28 -20.94
C ASN A 185 -5.08 13.81 -20.84
N SER A 186 -5.72 14.39 -19.81
CA SER A 186 -5.68 15.84 -19.57
C SER A 186 -4.31 16.36 -19.14
N PHE A 187 -3.40 15.50 -18.70
CA PHE A 187 -2.02 15.84 -18.33
C PHE A 187 -1.10 15.95 -19.54
N ALA A 188 -1.55 15.54 -20.73
CA ALA A 188 -0.79 15.73 -21.96
C ALA A 188 -0.54 17.22 -22.23
N PRO A 189 0.65 17.61 -22.73
CA PRO A 189 0.98 18.99 -23.01
C PRO A 189 0.00 19.61 -24.01
N LYS A 190 -0.45 20.82 -23.72
CA LYS A 190 -1.33 21.58 -24.61
C LYS A 190 -0.54 22.11 -25.81
N GLY A 191 -1.15 22.10 -26.98
CA GLY A 191 -0.56 22.70 -28.20
C GLY A 191 0.38 21.78 -28.99
N VAL A 192 0.53 20.51 -28.57
CA VAL A 192 1.20 19.48 -29.35
C VAL A 192 0.21 18.38 -29.75
N SER A 193 0.51 17.62 -30.81
CA SER A 193 -0.31 16.46 -31.18
C SER A 193 -0.34 15.45 -30.02
N PHE A 194 -1.52 14.90 -29.73
CA PHE A 194 -1.68 13.90 -28.68
C PHE A 194 -0.98 12.58 -29.11
N ASP A 195 -0.05 12.13 -28.28
CA ASP A 195 0.64 10.86 -28.46
C ASP A 195 0.03 9.81 -27.52
N ALA A 196 -0.81 8.95 -28.05
CA ALA A 196 -1.49 7.91 -27.30
C ALA A 196 -0.52 6.90 -26.69
N ALA A 197 0.57 6.57 -27.37
CA ALA A 197 1.57 5.63 -26.86
C ALA A 197 2.28 6.16 -25.60
N LYS A 198 2.22 7.47 -25.37
CA LYS A 198 2.84 8.12 -24.22
C LYS A 198 1.85 8.53 -23.16
N TYR A 199 0.65 8.96 -23.54
CA TYR A 199 -0.29 9.60 -22.60
C TYR A 199 -1.58 8.82 -22.38
N ASP A 200 -1.97 7.88 -23.25
CA ASP A 200 -3.18 7.07 -23.10
C ASP A 200 -2.88 5.71 -22.45
N LEU A 201 -2.12 5.75 -21.35
CA LEU A 201 -1.66 4.58 -20.62
C LEU A 201 -2.30 4.50 -19.23
N PHE A 202 -2.83 3.34 -18.91
CA PHE A 202 -3.29 2.98 -17.57
C PHE A 202 -2.10 2.48 -16.75
N GLU A 203 -1.69 3.23 -15.75
CA GLU A 203 -0.72 2.77 -14.76
C GLU A 203 -1.42 1.82 -13.79
N ALA A 204 -1.09 0.54 -13.91
CA ALA A 204 -1.80 -0.53 -13.22
C ALA A 204 -1.25 -0.80 -11.81
N HIS A 205 -1.28 0.21 -10.94
CA HIS A 205 -0.73 0.16 -9.59
C HIS A 205 -1.29 -1.00 -8.77
N ASP A 206 -2.59 -1.01 -8.55
CA ASP A 206 -3.29 -1.99 -7.72
C ASP A 206 -3.26 -3.41 -8.32
N PRO A 207 -3.50 -3.58 -9.63
CA PRO A 207 -3.41 -4.90 -10.26
C PRO A 207 -2.01 -5.52 -10.14
N LEU A 208 -0.94 -4.72 -10.16
CA LEU A 208 0.43 -5.23 -9.95
C LEU A 208 0.62 -5.75 -8.52
N ALA A 209 0.11 -5.05 -7.52
CA ALA A 209 0.18 -5.50 -6.13
C ALA A 209 -0.62 -6.78 -5.89
N VAL A 210 -1.77 -6.93 -6.56
CA VAL A 210 -2.56 -8.18 -6.54
C VAL A 210 -1.78 -9.30 -7.22
N ALA A 211 -1.15 -9.07 -8.38
CA ALA A 211 -0.30 -10.05 -9.04
C ALA A 211 0.88 -10.46 -8.16
N HIS A 212 1.53 -9.50 -7.48
CA HIS A 212 2.58 -9.80 -6.52
C HIS A 212 2.06 -10.69 -5.38
N ALA A 213 0.92 -10.36 -4.75
CA ALA A 213 0.36 -11.17 -3.66
C ALA A 213 0.09 -12.63 -4.07
N ILE A 214 -0.24 -12.85 -5.35
CA ILE A 214 -0.48 -14.20 -5.90
C ILE A 214 0.84 -14.93 -6.17
N PHE A 215 1.83 -14.25 -6.76
CA PHE A 215 3.03 -14.85 -7.34
C PHE A 215 4.33 -14.56 -6.57
N CYS A 216 4.27 -13.87 -5.43
CA CYS A 216 5.45 -13.40 -4.68
C CYS A 216 6.42 -14.51 -4.22
N THR A 217 6.00 -15.75 -4.24
CA THR A 217 6.88 -16.90 -3.91
C THR A 217 7.80 -17.30 -5.06
N ASP A 218 7.58 -16.80 -6.27
CA ASP A 218 8.48 -17.04 -7.39
C ASP A 218 9.61 -15.98 -7.36
N THR A 219 10.72 -16.37 -6.74
CA THR A 219 11.90 -15.50 -6.59
C THR A 219 12.64 -15.23 -7.90
N LYS A 220 12.28 -15.90 -8.99
CA LYS A 220 12.79 -15.56 -10.33
C LYS A 220 12.06 -14.37 -10.94
N LEU A 221 10.80 -14.18 -10.56
CA LEU A 221 9.95 -13.08 -11.04
C LEU A 221 10.05 -11.85 -10.15
N TRP A 222 10.17 -12.05 -8.83
CA TRP A 222 10.08 -10.98 -7.85
C TRP A 222 11.28 -10.98 -6.92
N SER A 223 11.84 -9.81 -6.67
CA SER A 223 12.79 -9.61 -5.59
C SER A 223 12.55 -8.29 -4.87
N CYS A 224 12.94 -8.26 -3.60
CA CYS A 224 12.83 -7.10 -2.73
C CYS A 224 14.23 -6.61 -2.35
N THR A 225 14.33 -5.30 -2.16
CA THR A 225 15.48 -4.68 -1.51
C THR A 225 15.01 -4.02 -0.22
N SER A 226 15.71 -4.30 0.87
CA SER A 226 15.39 -3.68 2.15
C SER A 226 15.81 -2.20 2.12
N ARG A 227 14.86 -1.30 2.38
CA ARG A 227 15.05 0.15 2.32
C ARG A 227 14.66 0.78 3.66
N PRO A 228 15.55 1.56 4.29
CA PRO A 228 15.20 2.35 5.48
C PRO A 228 14.53 3.64 5.05
N PHE A 229 13.33 3.90 5.59
CA PHE A 229 12.65 5.20 5.48
C PHE A 229 11.62 5.36 6.59
N LEU A 230 11.15 6.59 6.78
CA LEU A 230 10.10 6.95 7.72
C LEU A 230 8.93 7.58 6.99
N ILE A 231 7.75 7.56 7.62
CA ILE A 231 6.54 8.19 7.09
C ILE A 231 6.32 9.54 7.77
N GLU A 232 6.25 10.60 6.99
CA GLU A 232 5.85 11.93 7.49
C GLU A 232 4.33 11.98 7.70
N THR A 233 3.89 12.18 8.94
CA THR A 233 2.48 12.08 9.30
C THR A 233 1.73 13.42 9.30
N GLU A 234 2.41 14.53 9.60
CA GLU A 234 1.75 15.81 9.90
C GLU A 234 2.16 17.00 9.01
N GLY A 235 3.23 16.87 8.27
CA GLY A 235 3.79 17.94 7.46
C GLY A 235 2.77 18.52 6.47
N ARG A 236 2.56 19.84 6.51
CA ARG A 236 1.60 20.51 5.63
C ARG A 236 1.84 20.25 4.13
N LEU A 237 3.10 20.13 3.72
CA LEU A 237 3.51 19.89 2.34
C LEU A 237 4.01 18.45 2.11
N THR A 238 4.33 17.75 3.19
CA THR A 238 5.04 16.46 3.17
C THR A 238 4.24 15.33 3.79
N ARG A 239 2.96 15.56 4.14
CA ARG A 239 2.07 14.53 4.64
C ARG A 239 2.09 13.28 3.75
N GLY A 240 2.37 12.12 4.32
CA GLY A 240 2.46 10.84 3.62
C GLY A 240 3.74 10.65 2.80
N PHE A 241 4.71 11.55 2.93
CA PHE A 241 6.00 11.44 2.28
C PHE A 241 6.84 10.33 2.90
N CYS A 242 7.46 9.48 2.07
CA CYS A 242 8.45 8.52 2.50
C CYS A 242 9.82 9.23 2.62
N VAL A 243 10.22 9.53 3.86
CA VAL A 243 11.47 10.23 4.16
C VAL A 243 12.63 9.26 4.08
N VAL A 244 13.25 9.16 2.92
CA VAL A 244 14.46 8.34 2.68
C VAL A 244 15.69 9.18 2.99
N ASP A 245 16.56 8.67 3.86
CA ASP A 245 17.87 9.32 4.07
C ASP A 245 18.79 9.03 2.87
N ARG A 246 18.98 10.04 2.03
CA ARG A 246 19.84 9.97 0.84
C ARG A 246 21.24 10.47 1.08
N ARG A 247 21.55 10.89 2.31
CA ARG A 247 22.90 11.31 2.65
C ARG A 247 23.76 10.05 2.73
N GLN A 248 24.75 9.95 1.87
CA GLN A 248 25.75 8.86 1.90
C GLN A 248 26.80 9.15 2.99
N HIS A 249 26.38 9.14 4.24
CA HIS A 249 27.28 9.35 5.35
C HIS A 249 27.74 8.01 5.89
N GLY A 250 29.06 7.81 5.94
CA GLY A 250 29.65 6.75 6.77
C GLY A 250 29.25 6.93 8.24
N GLU A 251 29.39 5.87 9.02
CA GLU A 251 28.96 5.82 10.44
C GLU A 251 29.42 7.01 11.30
N GLU A 252 30.51 7.69 10.94
CA GLU A 252 31.03 8.85 11.65
C GLU A 252 30.14 10.11 11.61
N TYR A 253 29.30 10.29 10.58
CA TYR A 253 28.43 11.46 10.46
C TYR A 253 27.06 11.27 11.12
N GLY A 254 26.60 10.05 11.29
CA GLY A 254 25.31 9.75 11.91
C GLY A 254 25.22 10.19 13.39
N GLY A 255 26.36 10.31 14.08
CA GLY A 255 26.41 10.64 15.51
C GLY A 255 26.20 12.13 15.85
N ARG A 256 26.58 13.06 14.97
CA ARG A 256 26.52 14.51 15.28
C ARG A 256 25.18 15.15 15.04
N ASN A 257 24.39 14.66 14.07
CA ASN A 257 23.08 15.22 13.76
C ASN A 257 21.92 14.51 14.48
N LYS A 258 22.16 13.38 15.14
CA LYS A 258 21.09 12.63 15.84
C LYS A 258 20.55 13.40 17.04
N ALA A 259 21.44 13.97 17.86
CA ALA A 259 21.05 14.76 19.03
C ALA A 259 20.27 16.04 18.63
N ASP A 260 20.65 16.70 17.53
CA ASP A 260 19.99 17.90 17.04
C ASP A 260 18.62 17.59 16.44
N VAL A 261 18.46 16.45 15.77
CA VAL A 261 17.17 15.99 15.21
C VAL A 261 16.24 15.53 16.33
N GLU A 262 16.73 14.85 17.35
CA GLU A 262 15.93 14.49 18.53
C GLU A 262 15.55 15.71 19.37
N ALA A 263 16.42 16.67 19.55
CA ALA A 263 16.11 17.93 20.22
C ALA A 263 15.07 18.77 19.43
N ALA A 264 15.08 18.68 18.09
CA ALA A 264 14.12 19.35 17.24
C ALA A 264 12.74 18.65 17.17
N ARG A 265 12.64 17.39 17.58
CA ARG A 265 11.37 16.65 17.61
C ARG A 265 10.42 17.10 18.72
N GLY A 266 10.84 17.90 19.66
CA GLY A 266 10.00 18.34 20.78
C GLY A 266 9.55 17.17 21.69
N PRO A 267 8.82 17.45 22.77
CA PRO A 267 8.16 16.41 23.55
C PRO A 267 7.17 15.67 22.64
N GLN A 268 7.28 14.34 22.62
CA GLN A 268 6.37 13.49 21.81
C GLN A 268 4.92 13.85 22.16
N ASP A 269 4.15 14.23 21.15
CA ASP A 269 2.76 14.65 21.32
C ASP A 269 1.96 13.58 22.08
N GLU A 270 1.12 14.04 23.02
CA GLU A 270 0.24 13.22 23.87
C GLU A 270 -0.77 12.36 23.06
N HIS A 271 -0.71 12.40 21.73
CA HIS A 271 -1.50 11.59 20.82
C HIS A 271 -0.78 10.31 20.31
N ALA A 272 0.38 9.99 20.87
CA ALA A 272 0.96 8.67 20.64
C ALA A 272 -0.02 7.61 21.18
N LEU A 273 -0.51 6.75 20.27
CA LEU A 273 -1.34 5.60 20.63
C LEU A 273 -0.65 4.83 21.76
N PRO A 274 -1.40 4.37 22.79
CA PRO A 274 -0.82 3.69 23.93
C PRO A 274 -0.04 2.48 23.47
N THR A 275 1.27 2.54 23.59
CA THR A 275 2.12 1.36 23.48
C THR A 275 1.67 0.39 24.56
N THR A 276 1.18 -0.77 24.16
CA THR A 276 0.86 -1.86 25.10
C THR A 276 2.16 -2.39 25.70
N THR A 277 2.69 -1.66 26.67
CA THR A 277 3.70 -2.20 27.58
C THR A 277 2.98 -3.14 28.53
N THR A 278 3.08 -4.43 28.28
CA THR A 278 2.83 -5.45 29.30
C THR A 278 3.76 -5.19 30.49
N THR A 279 3.20 -4.67 31.53
CA THR A 279 3.92 -4.40 32.79
C THR A 279 4.25 -5.75 33.45
N PRO A 280 5.51 -6.08 33.70
CA PRO A 280 5.84 -7.20 34.58
C PRO A 280 5.47 -6.82 36.02
N SER A 281 4.81 -7.72 36.70
CA SER A 281 4.40 -7.58 38.11
C SER A 281 5.59 -7.22 39.01
N LYS A 282 5.37 -6.26 39.91
CA LYS A 282 6.30 -5.85 40.97
C LYS A 282 6.76 -7.05 41.80
N ARG A 283 8.04 -7.43 41.67
CA ARG A 283 8.79 -8.10 42.75
C ARG A 283 9.64 -7.06 43.48
N LYS A 284 9.63 -7.14 44.80
CA LYS A 284 10.34 -6.24 45.73
C LYS A 284 11.82 -6.18 45.38
N ALA A 285 12.35 -4.95 45.37
CA ALA A 285 13.76 -4.68 45.26
C ALA A 285 14.44 -4.90 46.63
N ASP A 286 15.48 -5.72 46.62
CA ASP A 286 16.57 -5.63 47.60
C ASP A 286 17.72 -4.87 46.91
N ALA A 287 18.33 -3.99 47.67
CA ALA A 287 19.37 -3.06 47.22
C ALA A 287 20.70 -3.80 47.00
N ASP A 288 21.25 -3.70 45.81
CA ASP A 288 22.71 -3.51 45.56
C ASP A 288 22.94 -3.15 44.06
N ASP A 289 24.06 -2.42 43.80
CA ASP A 289 24.69 -2.17 42.51
C ASP A 289 24.32 -0.92 41.71
N GLY A 290 25.04 0.16 42.05
CA GLY A 290 25.08 1.44 41.32
C GLY A 290 25.79 1.42 39.96
N GLU A 291 26.41 0.32 39.52
CA GLU A 291 27.14 0.28 38.22
C GLU A 291 26.35 -0.38 37.06
N GLN A 292 25.35 -1.17 37.34
CA GLN A 292 24.50 -1.74 36.30
C GLN A 292 23.44 -0.75 35.78
N GLY A 293 22.97 0.16 36.61
CA GLY A 293 21.99 1.19 36.23
C GLY A 293 22.49 2.14 35.14
N ALA A 294 23.78 2.48 35.12
CA ALA A 294 24.34 3.38 34.11
C ALA A 294 24.55 2.73 32.74
N LYS A 295 24.71 1.40 32.69
CA LYS A 295 24.79 0.65 31.40
C LYS A 295 23.41 0.40 30.79
N GLU A 296 22.39 0.18 31.63
CA GLU A 296 21.00 0.05 31.14
C GLU A 296 20.41 1.38 30.68
N GLN A 297 20.79 2.51 31.32
CA GLN A 297 20.36 3.84 30.90
C GLN A 297 20.95 4.24 29.56
N LYS A 298 22.26 3.96 29.31
CA LYS A 298 22.92 4.20 28.02
C LYS A 298 22.33 3.38 26.87
N ASN A 299 21.76 2.22 27.14
CA ASN A 299 21.10 1.40 26.12
C ASN A 299 19.68 1.84 25.79
N ARG A 300 19.02 2.63 26.67
CA ARG A 300 17.70 3.21 26.42
C ARG A 300 17.74 4.45 25.55
N ASP A 301 18.88 5.15 25.53
CA ASP A 301 19.10 6.38 24.77
C ASP A 301 19.73 6.12 23.37
N ALA A 302 20.00 4.87 23.00
CA ALA A 302 20.41 4.54 21.64
C ALA A 302 19.22 4.72 20.71
N PRO A 303 19.34 5.56 19.65
CA PRO A 303 18.26 5.72 18.69
C PRO A 303 17.91 4.37 18.08
N LEU A 304 16.61 4.06 18.09
CA LEU A 304 16.13 2.85 17.44
C LEU A 304 16.59 2.85 15.99
N PRO A 305 17.11 1.73 15.47
CA PRO A 305 17.47 1.64 14.07
C PRO A 305 16.24 1.95 13.21
N LEU A 306 16.44 2.66 12.10
CA LEU A 306 15.36 2.93 11.15
C LEU A 306 14.73 1.60 10.73
N PRO A 307 13.40 1.53 10.64
CA PRO A 307 12.73 0.33 10.18
C PRO A 307 13.17 0.02 8.75
N HIS A 308 13.56 -1.23 8.52
CA HIS A 308 13.92 -1.73 7.21
C HIS A 308 12.70 -2.39 6.58
N ILE A 309 12.21 -1.79 5.50
CA ILE A 309 11.02 -2.25 4.79
C ILE A 309 11.45 -2.91 3.48
N ASP A 310 10.92 -4.09 3.22
CA ASP A 310 11.15 -4.79 1.96
C ASP A 310 10.38 -4.11 0.83
N VAL A 311 11.11 -3.47 -0.07
CA VAL A 311 10.58 -2.79 -1.26
C VAL A 311 10.77 -3.70 -2.47
N VAL A 312 9.70 -3.96 -3.21
CA VAL A 312 9.76 -4.74 -4.46
C VAL A 312 10.48 -3.92 -5.52
N THR A 313 11.67 -4.35 -5.89
CA THR A 313 12.55 -3.66 -6.85
C THR A 313 12.64 -4.38 -8.20
N GLN A 314 12.51 -5.71 -8.19
CA GLN A 314 12.44 -6.52 -9.41
C GLN A 314 11.03 -7.07 -9.59
N THR A 315 10.56 -6.99 -10.83
CA THR A 315 9.27 -7.50 -11.28
C THR A 315 9.45 -8.30 -12.55
N PRO A 316 8.46 -9.10 -12.97
CA PRO A 316 8.52 -9.83 -14.27
C PRO A 316 8.58 -8.90 -15.49
N GLY A 317 8.40 -7.59 -15.30
CA GLY A 317 8.37 -6.60 -16.36
C GLY A 317 6.97 -6.30 -16.90
N SER A 318 6.87 -5.16 -17.61
CA SER A 318 5.58 -4.64 -18.10
C SER A 318 4.90 -5.57 -19.10
N ALA A 319 5.66 -6.17 -20.02
CA ALA A 319 5.11 -7.09 -21.02
C ALA A 319 4.48 -8.34 -20.38
N TRP A 320 5.14 -8.96 -19.42
CA TRP A 320 4.60 -10.10 -18.68
C TRP A 320 3.31 -9.69 -17.95
N PHE A 321 3.32 -8.52 -17.32
CA PHE A 321 2.15 -8.04 -16.58
C PHE A 321 0.97 -7.73 -17.50
N GLU A 322 1.22 -7.09 -18.64
CA GLU A 322 0.20 -6.85 -19.67
C GLU A 322 -0.39 -8.17 -20.16
N ASP A 323 0.45 -9.15 -20.48
CA ASP A 323 0.02 -10.48 -20.93
C ASP A 323 -0.83 -11.19 -19.85
N LEU A 324 -0.41 -11.12 -18.58
CA LEU A 324 -1.17 -11.66 -17.47
C LEU A 324 -2.55 -10.99 -17.37
N MET A 325 -2.58 -9.67 -17.40
CA MET A 325 -3.82 -8.90 -17.24
C MET A 325 -4.78 -9.14 -18.40
N LEU A 326 -4.32 -9.03 -19.64
CA LEU A 326 -5.13 -9.25 -20.82
C LEU A 326 -5.58 -10.71 -20.94
N GLY A 327 -4.71 -11.64 -20.56
CA GLY A 327 -5.05 -13.07 -20.50
C GLY A 327 -6.14 -13.38 -19.49
N ARG A 328 -6.10 -12.79 -18.30
CA ARG A 328 -7.15 -12.94 -17.27
C ARG A 328 -8.47 -12.31 -17.68
N LEU A 329 -8.42 -11.30 -18.55
CA LEU A 329 -9.60 -10.70 -19.16
C LEU A 329 -10.13 -11.50 -20.38
N GLY A 330 -9.43 -12.54 -20.82
CA GLY A 330 -9.82 -13.36 -21.96
C GLY A 330 -9.46 -12.75 -23.33
N LEU A 331 -8.58 -11.74 -23.37
CA LEU A 331 -8.14 -11.06 -24.61
C LEU A 331 -6.94 -11.72 -25.28
N LYS A 332 -6.21 -12.57 -24.55
CA LYS A 332 -5.13 -13.39 -25.10
C LYS A 332 -5.30 -14.84 -24.68
N ASN A 333 -4.95 -15.78 -25.55
CA ASN A 333 -4.89 -17.21 -25.18
C ASN A 333 -3.71 -17.42 -24.21
N VAL A 334 -4.00 -17.66 -22.94
CA VAL A 334 -3.04 -17.79 -21.81
C VAL A 334 -2.30 -19.14 -21.86
N ASN A 335 -2.14 -19.78 -23.00
CA ASN A 335 -1.57 -21.13 -23.10
C ASN A 335 -0.11 -21.20 -23.59
N ALA A 336 0.67 -20.12 -23.46
CA ALA A 336 2.11 -20.24 -23.66
C ALA A 336 2.87 -19.38 -22.66
N PRO A 337 3.72 -19.94 -21.77
CA PRO A 337 4.77 -19.17 -21.18
C PRO A 337 5.73 -18.82 -22.32
N SER A 338 5.77 -17.55 -22.70
CA SER A 338 6.80 -17.07 -23.60
C SER A 338 8.15 -17.27 -22.90
N SER A 339 8.95 -18.19 -23.39
CA SER A 339 10.34 -18.37 -23.02
C SER A 339 11.15 -17.20 -23.61
N SER A 340 11.01 -16.01 -23.06
CA SER A 340 11.93 -14.90 -23.26
C SER A 340 12.76 -14.74 -22.00
N THR A 341 13.98 -15.28 -22.05
CA THR A 341 15.06 -14.95 -21.13
C THR A 341 15.22 -13.43 -21.07
N PRO A 342 15.28 -12.82 -19.89
CA PRO A 342 15.62 -11.40 -19.77
C PRO A 342 17.08 -11.19 -20.22
N SER A 343 17.26 -10.29 -21.14
CA SER A 343 18.57 -9.75 -21.51
C SER A 343 19.04 -8.71 -20.50
#